data_d6153aec896ed13470b3914067f32b9b
#
_entry.id   d6153aec896ed13470b3914067f32b9b
#
_cell.length_a   1.000
_cell.length_b   1.000
_cell.length_c   1.000
_cell.angle_alpha   90.00
_cell.angle_beta   90.00
_cell.angle_gamma   90.00
#
_symmetry.space_group_name_H-M   'P 1'
#
loop_
_entity.id
_entity.type
_entity.pdbx_description
1 polymer ?
#
loop_
_entity_poly.entity_id
_entity_poly.type
_entity_poly.pdbx_seq_one_letter_code
_entity_poly.pdbx_strand_id
1 'polypeptide(L)'
;ADLPFEKGATYRVQFDAYASADREMGVDVKAPDYGYKSYMPHQDVQLTTQKQTYTYEFKMGDVSDANGRLEFNMGAKGSTADICISNVSVKRTKKADPNEKEKKTVLANGNYVYNGSFQEGDKHLGYWNISNAENADVTVTPFSDGRRFKVTMSGNEKSAVVMSQEELAFATGTPYKFSFTATSDAD
;
A
#
# COMPACT_ATOMS: atom_id res chain seq x y z
N ALA A 1 -22.21 5.37 -6.92
CA ALA A 1 -21.33 6.14 -7.82
C ALA A 1 -19.91 5.66 -7.58
N ASP A 2 -19.22 5.36 -8.66
CA ASP A 2 -17.84 4.94 -8.62
C ASP A 2 -16.97 6.15 -8.25
N LEU A 3 -16.14 5.99 -7.21
CA LEU A 3 -15.25 7.04 -6.74
C LEU A 3 -13.82 6.70 -7.17
N PRO A 4 -13.21 7.47 -8.10
CA PRO A 4 -11.84 7.22 -8.50
C PRO A 4 -10.86 7.70 -7.43
N PHE A 5 -10.01 6.80 -6.97
CA PHE A 5 -8.92 7.08 -6.03
C PHE A 5 -7.57 6.85 -6.69
N GLU A 6 -6.68 7.83 -6.60
CA GLU A 6 -5.32 7.79 -7.14
C GLU A 6 -4.34 7.45 -6.01
N LYS A 7 -3.48 6.45 -6.24
CA LYS A 7 -2.42 6.07 -5.29
C LYS A 7 -1.56 7.29 -4.92
N GLY A 8 -1.27 7.46 -3.63
CA GLY A 8 -0.47 8.57 -3.11
C GLY A 8 -1.24 9.87 -2.87
N ALA A 9 -2.44 10.03 -3.43
CA ALA A 9 -3.26 11.20 -3.20
C ALA A 9 -3.96 11.16 -1.83
N THR A 10 -4.29 12.33 -1.27
CA THR A 10 -5.05 12.45 -0.03
C THR A 10 -6.47 12.91 -0.33
N TYR A 11 -7.42 12.29 0.32
CA TYR A 11 -8.84 12.55 0.17
C TYR A 11 -9.46 12.92 1.50
N ARG A 12 -10.49 13.79 1.43
CA ARG A 12 -11.34 14.18 2.55
C ARG A 12 -12.75 13.70 2.29
N VAL A 13 -13.29 12.92 3.22
CA VAL A 13 -14.72 12.60 3.33
C VAL A 13 -15.34 13.61 4.29
N GLN A 14 -16.42 14.27 3.90
CA GLN A 14 -17.15 15.19 4.75
C GLN A 14 -18.64 15.00 4.55
N PHE A 15 -19.39 15.06 5.64
CA PHE A 15 -20.86 15.01 5.60
C PHE A 15 -21.41 15.65 6.89
N ASP A 16 -22.67 16.11 6.82
CA ASP A 16 -23.43 16.49 7.99
C ASP A 16 -24.35 15.34 8.39
N ALA A 17 -24.48 15.06 9.68
CA ALA A 17 -25.41 14.06 10.17
C ALA A 17 -25.96 14.40 11.55
N TYR A 18 -27.15 13.84 11.84
CA TYR A 18 -27.79 13.80 13.16
C TYR A 18 -28.78 12.63 13.20
N ALA A 19 -29.29 12.30 14.35
CA ALA A 19 -30.31 11.27 14.53
C ALA A 19 -31.47 11.74 15.40
N SER A 20 -32.60 11.03 15.39
CA SER A 20 -33.77 11.36 16.24
C SER A 20 -33.53 11.05 17.71
N ALA A 21 -32.52 10.25 18.06
CA ALA A 21 -31.98 10.00 19.40
C ALA A 21 -30.51 9.60 19.28
N ASP A 22 -29.75 9.70 20.36
CA ASP A 22 -28.32 9.32 20.35
C ASP A 22 -28.11 7.88 19.87
N ARG A 23 -27.21 7.72 18.88
CA ARG A 23 -26.87 6.42 18.31
C ARG A 23 -25.55 6.46 17.56
N GLU A 24 -25.08 5.27 17.19
CA GLU A 24 -23.88 5.07 16.39
C GLU A 24 -24.20 4.69 14.93
N MET A 25 -23.34 5.08 14.00
CA MET A 25 -23.25 4.53 12.66
C MET A 25 -21.78 4.32 12.27
N GLY A 26 -21.51 3.40 11.33
CA GLY A 26 -20.18 3.22 10.76
C GLY A 26 -20.01 3.99 9.46
N VAL A 27 -18.77 4.45 9.18
CA VAL A 27 -18.39 5.07 7.90
C VAL A 27 -17.12 4.41 7.38
N ASP A 28 -17.14 3.98 6.13
CA ASP A 28 -16.05 3.30 5.46
C ASP A 28 -15.82 3.85 4.05
N VAL A 29 -14.56 3.77 3.58
CA VAL A 29 -14.23 3.86 2.17
C VAL A 29 -13.56 2.55 1.76
N LYS A 30 -14.15 1.86 0.79
CA LYS A 30 -13.79 0.48 0.43
C LYS A 30 -13.57 0.29 -1.06
N ALA A 31 -12.92 -0.83 -1.38
CA ALA A 31 -12.60 -1.32 -2.71
C ALA A 31 -13.49 -2.52 -3.09
N PRO A 32 -14.66 -2.37 -3.74
CA PRO A 32 -15.53 -3.48 -4.12
C PRO A 32 -14.81 -4.54 -4.96
N ASP A 33 -13.99 -4.12 -5.93
CA ASP A 33 -13.29 -5.00 -6.85
C ASP A 33 -12.08 -5.71 -6.23
N TYR A 34 -11.66 -5.28 -5.02
CA TYR A 34 -10.51 -5.84 -4.31
C TYR A 34 -10.91 -6.45 -2.96
N GLY A 35 -12.01 -7.20 -2.94
CA GLY A 35 -12.48 -7.94 -1.76
C GLY A 35 -12.95 -7.04 -0.61
N TYR A 36 -13.47 -5.85 -0.91
CA TYR A 36 -13.93 -4.87 0.07
C TYR A 36 -12.84 -4.40 1.04
N LYS A 37 -11.59 -4.40 0.61
CA LYS A 37 -10.49 -3.82 1.36
C LYS A 37 -10.78 -2.36 1.72
N SER A 38 -10.41 -1.94 2.93
CA SER A 38 -10.61 -0.56 3.38
C SER A 38 -9.48 0.34 2.91
N TYR A 39 -9.83 1.48 2.30
CA TYR A 39 -8.91 2.57 1.98
C TYR A 39 -8.82 3.60 3.11
N MET A 40 -9.90 3.79 3.84
CA MET A 40 -9.96 4.60 5.06
C MET A 40 -10.22 3.67 6.25
N PRO A 41 -9.51 3.82 7.39
CA PRO A 41 -9.86 3.09 8.60
C PRO A 41 -11.34 3.28 8.96
N HIS A 42 -12.00 2.22 9.40
CA HIS A 42 -13.40 2.26 9.85
C HIS A 42 -13.59 3.38 10.91
N GLN A 43 -14.66 4.16 10.75
CA GLN A 43 -15.02 5.21 11.67
C GLN A 43 -16.37 4.89 12.34
N ASP A 44 -16.36 4.75 13.67
CA ASP A 44 -17.57 4.73 14.47
C ASP A 44 -17.97 6.17 14.79
N VAL A 45 -19.11 6.59 14.27
CA VAL A 45 -19.61 7.96 14.37
C VAL A 45 -20.74 8.02 15.37
N GLN A 46 -20.54 8.77 16.46
CA GLN A 46 -21.57 9.03 17.45
C GLN A 46 -22.47 10.16 16.95
N LEU A 47 -23.74 9.86 16.73
CA LEU A 47 -24.77 10.80 16.32
C LEU A 47 -25.59 11.24 17.52
N THR A 48 -25.91 12.54 17.59
CA THR A 48 -26.82 13.13 18.55
C THR A 48 -28.03 13.71 17.83
N THR A 49 -28.95 14.30 18.56
CA THR A 49 -30.10 15.03 18.00
C THR A 49 -29.72 16.38 17.38
N GLN A 50 -28.48 16.82 17.57
CA GLN A 50 -27.97 18.04 16.98
C GLN A 50 -27.16 17.71 15.72
N LYS A 51 -27.45 18.43 14.64
CA LYS A 51 -26.70 18.33 13.38
C LYS A 51 -25.25 18.73 13.58
N GLN A 52 -24.34 17.85 13.17
CA GLN A 52 -22.89 18.06 13.22
C GLN A 52 -22.26 17.76 11.86
N THR A 53 -21.12 18.40 11.59
CA THR A 53 -20.29 18.09 10.42
C THR A 53 -19.16 17.16 10.83
N TYR A 54 -19.06 16.03 10.15
CA TYR A 54 -18.01 15.04 10.32
C TYR A 54 -17.04 15.13 9.17
N THR A 55 -15.74 15.04 9.48
CA THR A 55 -14.66 15.17 8.49
C THR A 55 -13.57 14.14 8.77
N TYR A 56 -13.22 13.35 7.76
CA TYR A 56 -12.16 12.35 7.82
C TYR A 56 -11.21 12.53 6.65
N GLU A 57 -9.94 12.34 6.88
CA GLU A 57 -8.93 12.33 5.81
C GLU A 57 -8.22 10.99 5.76
N PHE A 58 -7.90 10.55 4.54
CA PHE A 58 -7.07 9.38 4.33
C PHE A 58 -6.17 9.59 3.11
N LYS A 59 -4.98 8.99 3.15
CA LYS A 59 -4.09 8.89 2.00
C LYS A 59 -4.32 7.54 1.33
N MET A 60 -4.50 7.54 0.02
CA MET A 60 -4.63 6.32 -0.76
C MET A 60 -3.29 5.61 -0.84
N GLY A 61 -3.07 4.62 0.01
CA GLY A 61 -1.84 3.84 0.07
C GLY A 61 -1.80 2.67 -0.90
N ASP A 62 -2.97 2.25 -1.42
CA ASP A 62 -3.10 1.14 -2.35
C ASP A 62 -2.93 1.56 -3.81
N VAL A 63 -3.01 0.59 -4.72
CA VAL A 63 -3.08 0.85 -6.16
C VAL A 63 -4.27 1.75 -6.48
N SER A 64 -4.13 2.58 -7.52
CA SER A 64 -5.22 3.43 -7.98
C SER A 64 -6.45 2.58 -8.32
N ASP A 65 -7.62 3.05 -7.92
CA ASP A 65 -8.90 2.37 -8.10
C ASP A 65 -9.91 3.31 -8.74
N ALA A 66 -10.56 2.88 -9.82
CA ALA A 66 -11.59 3.64 -10.49
C ALA A 66 -12.99 3.46 -9.86
N ASN A 67 -13.16 2.43 -9.01
CA ASN A 67 -14.44 1.98 -8.48
C ASN A 67 -14.48 1.93 -6.94
N GLY A 68 -13.84 2.89 -6.28
CA GLY A 68 -13.94 3.01 -4.82
C GLY A 68 -15.36 3.36 -4.36
N ARG A 69 -15.71 2.99 -3.13
CA ARG A 69 -17.05 3.17 -2.56
C ARG A 69 -17.04 3.78 -1.16
N LEU A 70 -17.84 4.82 -0.95
CA LEU A 70 -18.19 5.33 0.39
C LEU A 70 -19.41 4.57 0.90
N GLU A 71 -19.33 4.08 2.13
CA GLU A 71 -20.40 3.36 2.82
C GLU A 71 -20.77 4.03 4.13
N PHE A 72 -22.08 4.12 4.39
CA PHE A 72 -22.65 4.47 5.70
C PHE A 72 -23.36 3.23 6.24
N ASN A 73 -22.83 2.64 7.30
CA ASN A 73 -23.33 1.42 7.92
C ASN A 73 -24.23 1.80 9.11
N MET A 74 -25.53 1.81 8.89
CA MET A 74 -26.54 2.32 9.83
C MET A 74 -27.22 1.23 10.65
N GLY A 75 -27.00 -0.04 10.31
CA GLY A 75 -27.60 -1.20 10.98
C GLY A 75 -26.75 -1.77 12.09
N ALA A 76 -27.33 -2.74 12.84
CA ALA A 76 -26.63 -3.57 13.83
C ALA A 76 -25.94 -2.81 15.00
N LYS A 77 -26.36 -1.59 15.28
CA LYS A 77 -25.82 -0.73 16.36
C LYS A 77 -26.80 -0.57 17.55
N GLY A 78 -27.78 -1.47 17.67
CA GLY A 78 -28.71 -1.53 18.81
C GLY A 78 -29.73 -0.39 18.91
N SER A 79 -29.91 0.44 17.87
CA SER A 79 -30.85 1.55 17.85
C SER A 79 -31.68 1.57 16.58
N THR A 80 -32.95 1.95 16.73
CA THR A 80 -33.92 2.18 15.64
C THR A 80 -34.16 3.66 15.36
N ALA A 81 -33.43 4.57 16.03
CA ALA A 81 -33.54 6.01 15.80
C ALA A 81 -33.23 6.35 14.34
N ASP A 82 -34.01 7.28 13.77
CA ASP A 82 -33.81 7.76 12.41
C ASP A 82 -32.48 8.49 12.28
N ILE A 83 -31.80 8.30 11.14
CA ILE A 83 -30.57 9.01 10.79
C ILE A 83 -30.85 9.94 9.62
N CYS A 84 -30.40 11.19 9.74
CA CYS A 84 -30.41 12.16 8.66
C CYS A 84 -28.96 12.47 8.25
N ILE A 85 -28.62 12.28 6.96
CA ILE A 85 -27.32 12.60 6.38
C ILE A 85 -27.51 13.62 5.25
N SER A 86 -26.65 14.61 5.18
CA SER A 86 -26.65 15.65 4.15
C SER A 86 -25.25 16.16 3.83
N ASN A 87 -25.11 16.94 2.75
CA ASN A 87 -23.86 17.59 2.34
C ASN A 87 -22.67 16.61 2.20
N VAL A 88 -22.96 15.39 1.74
CA VAL A 88 -21.93 14.33 1.55
C VAL A 88 -20.99 14.75 0.43
N SER A 89 -19.70 14.71 0.72
CA SER A 89 -18.65 14.97 -0.26
C SER A 89 -17.43 14.11 -0.03
N VAL A 90 -16.81 13.67 -1.13
CA VAL A 90 -15.45 13.09 -1.15
C VAL A 90 -14.61 13.95 -2.10
N LYS A 91 -13.56 14.57 -1.60
CA LYS A 91 -12.72 15.49 -2.38
C LYS A 91 -11.26 15.12 -2.23
N ARG A 92 -10.52 15.15 -3.33
CA ARG A 92 -9.06 15.10 -3.28
C ARG A 92 -8.53 16.42 -2.72
N THR A 93 -7.82 16.38 -1.59
CA THR A 93 -7.22 17.54 -0.92
C THR A 93 -5.76 17.71 -1.26
N LYS A 94 -5.06 16.60 -1.59
CA LYS A 94 -3.67 16.62 -2.04
C LYS A 94 -3.51 15.67 -3.22
N LYS A 95 -2.85 16.12 -4.28
CA LYS A 95 -2.45 15.27 -5.40
C LYS A 95 -1.37 14.28 -4.96
N ALA A 96 -1.28 13.14 -5.64
CA ALA A 96 -0.13 12.26 -5.51
C ALA A 96 1.16 13.04 -5.86
N ASP A 97 2.20 12.83 -5.08
CA ASP A 97 3.53 13.34 -5.40
C ASP A 97 4.25 12.27 -6.23
N PRO A 98 4.55 12.52 -7.52
CA PRO A 98 5.21 11.53 -8.36
C PRO A 98 6.63 11.19 -7.89
N ASN A 99 7.22 12.04 -7.04
CA ASN A 99 8.54 11.83 -6.45
C ASN A 99 8.47 11.24 -5.03
N GLU A 100 7.28 11.02 -4.49
CA GLU A 100 7.13 10.44 -3.16
C GLU A 100 7.48 8.95 -3.24
N LYS A 101 8.66 8.63 -2.73
CA LYS A 101 9.09 7.23 -2.55
C LYS A 101 8.38 6.63 -1.34
N GLU A 102 7.86 5.42 -1.49
CA GLU A 102 7.30 4.68 -0.35
C GLU A 102 8.42 4.39 0.65
N LYS A 103 8.33 4.95 1.86
CA LYS A 103 9.23 4.54 2.94
C LYS A 103 8.95 3.08 3.29
N LYS A 104 9.89 2.22 2.99
CA LYS A 104 9.85 0.83 3.43
C LYS A 104 9.94 0.77 4.95
N THR A 105 9.22 -0.15 5.54
CA THR A 105 9.26 -0.44 6.99
C THR A 105 9.97 -1.76 7.21
N VAL A 106 10.41 -2.02 8.43
CA VAL A 106 10.96 -3.33 8.80
C VAL A 106 9.89 -4.40 8.63
N LEU A 107 10.21 -5.52 7.99
CA LEU A 107 9.31 -6.65 7.85
C LEU A 107 9.00 -7.28 9.22
N ALA A 108 7.88 -7.98 9.32
CA ALA A 108 7.45 -8.61 10.58
C ALA A 108 8.49 -9.60 11.18
N ASN A 109 9.35 -10.18 10.33
CA ASN A 109 10.45 -11.06 10.74
C ASN A 109 11.75 -10.30 11.10
N GLY A 110 11.72 -8.97 11.15
CA GLY A 110 12.86 -8.11 11.43
C GLY A 110 13.79 -7.86 10.23
N ASN A 111 13.49 -8.38 9.05
CA ASN A 111 14.30 -8.14 7.86
C ASN A 111 13.99 -6.75 7.25
N TYR A 112 15.01 -6.12 6.72
CA TYR A 112 14.91 -4.84 5.98
C TYR A 112 14.85 -5.04 4.47
N VAL A 113 15.29 -6.22 3.97
CA VAL A 113 15.29 -6.57 2.55
C VAL A 113 13.96 -7.21 2.19
N TYR A 114 13.25 -6.59 1.26
CA TYR A 114 12.00 -7.09 0.71
C TYR A 114 12.26 -8.13 -0.37
N ASN A 115 11.40 -9.14 -0.45
CA ASN A 115 11.51 -10.21 -1.45
C ASN A 115 12.93 -10.83 -1.54
N GLY A 116 13.59 -11.03 -0.40
CA GLY A 116 14.94 -11.61 -0.37
C GLY A 116 15.01 -13.08 -0.82
N SER A 117 13.86 -13.75 -0.91
CA SER A 117 13.71 -15.12 -1.42
C SER A 117 13.21 -15.19 -2.86
N PHE A 118 13.04 -14.03 -3.54
CA PHE A 118 12.61 -13.93 -4.94
C PHE A 118 11.29 -14.64 -5.24
N GLN A 119 10.27 -14.44 -4.41
CA GLN A 119 8.93 -15.05 -4.58
C GLN A 119 7.91 -14.10 -5.22
N GLU A 120 8.14 -12.79 -5.17
CA GLU A 120 7.13 -11.76 -5.43
C GLU A 120 7.39 -10.97 -6.71
N GLY A 121 6.31 -10.46 -7.29
CA GLY A 121 6.33 -9.54 -8.43
C GLY A 121 6.56 -10.19 -9.77
N ASP A 122 6.57 -9.35 -10.83
CA ASP A 122 6.87 -9.81 -12.19
C ASP A 122 8.28 -10.38 -12.25
N LYS A 123 8.44 -11.51 -12.96
CA LYS A 123 9.70 -12.28 -13.05
C LYS A 123 10.33 -12.60 -11.69
N HIS A 124 9.53 -12.56 -10.60
CA HIS A 124 9.97 -12.76 -9.22
C HIS A 124 10.95 -11.69 -8.69
N LEU A 125 11.03 -10.56 -9.36
CA LEU A 125 11.94 -9.44 -9.03
C LEU A 125 11.24 -8.26 -8.35
N GLY A 126 10.05 -8.47 -7.75
CA GLY A 126 9.37 -7.43 -6.99
C GLY A 126 10.30 -6.80 -5.96
N TYR A 127 10.29 -5.47 -5.86
CA TYR A 127 11.16 -4.64 -5.01
C TYR A 127 12.64 -4.55 -5.45
N TRP A 128 13.09 -5.33 -6.44
CA TRP A 128 14.45 -5.29 -6.93
C TRP A 128 14.56 -4.47 -8.22
N ASN A 129 15.52 -3.56 -8.25
CA ASN A 129 15.91 -2.82 -9.44
C ASN A 129 17.16 -3.48 -10.03
N ILE A 130 17.09 -3.79 -11.32
CA ILE A 130 18.22 -4.34 -12.08
C ILE A 130 18.64 -3.29 -13.11
N SER A 131 19.91 -2.93 -13.13
CA SER A 131 20.48 -1.99 -14.08
C SER A 131 21.78 -2.50 -14.68
N ASN A 132 22.17 -1.94 -15.82
CA ASN A 132 23.36 -2.29 -16.59
C ASN A 132 23.41 -3.78 -17.00
N ALA A 133 22.25 -4.33 -17.43
CA ALA A 133 22.12 -5.74 -17.79
C ALA A 133 22.15 -5.99 -19.32
N GLU A 134 22.61 -5.03 -20.12
CA GLU A 134 22.57 -5.09 -21.59
C GLU A 134 23.38 -6.29 -22.15
N ASN A 135 24.44 -6.69 -21.46
CA ASN A 135 25.32 -7.81 -21.82
C ASN A 135 25.22 -8.98 -20.82
N ALA A 136 24.08 -9.13 -20.18
CA ALA A 136 23.84 -10.19 -19.22
C ALA A 136 22.43 -10.76 -19.35
N ASP A 137 22.27 -12.05 -19.14
CA ASP A 137 20.98 -12.68 -18.92
C ASP A 137 20.71 -12.75 -17.43
N VAL A 138 19.60 -12.13 -17.01
CA VAL A 138 19.18 -12.06 -15.62
C VAL A 138 17.91 -12.87 -15.43
N THR A 139 17.98 -13.90 -14.62
CA THR A 139 16.86 -14.82 -14.38
C THR A 139 16.68 -15.12 -12.90
N VAL A 140 15.45 -15.48 -12.53
CA VAL A 140 15.14 -16.07 -11.22
C VAL A 140 14.69 -17.51 -11.44
N THR A 141 15.45 -18.46 -10.93
CA THR A 141 15.19 -19.88 -11.14
C THR A 141 14.72 -20.56 -9.84
N PRO A 142 13.81 -21.54 -9.91
CA PRO A 142 13.48 -22.40 -8.78
C PRO A 142 14.72 -23.19 -8.30
N PHE A 143 14.80 -23.40 -6.99
CA PHE A 143 15.80 -24.25 -6.37
C PHE A 143 15.13 -25.08 -5.25
N SER A 144 15.84 -26.08 -4.72
CA SER A 144 15.29 -26.99 -3.70
C SER A 144 14.85 -26.29 -2.41
N ASP A 145 15.47 -25.16 -2.09
CA ASP A 145 15.22 -24.34 -0.89
C ASP A 145 14.57 -22.99 -1.20
N GLY A 146 14.01 -22.81 -2.42
CA GLY A 146 13.36 -21.57 -2.81
C GLY A 146 13.68 -21.14 -4.24
N ARG A 147 14.06 -19.86 -4.43
CA ARG A 147 14.44 -19.29 -5.71
C ARG A 147 15.79 -18.60 -5.60
N ARG A 148 16.51 -18.56 -6.72
CA ARG A 148 17.81 -17.89 -6.83
C ARG A 148 17.80 -16.90 -7.97
N PHE A 149 18.34 -15.73 -7.70
CA PHE A 149 18.69 -14.75 -8.71
C PHE A 149 19.98 -15.22 -9.39
N LYS A 150 19.97 -15.31 -10.71
CA LYS A 150 21.12 -15.72 -11.52
C LYS A 150 21.44 -14.64 -12.55
N VAL A 151 22.70 -14.30 -12.65
CA VAL A 151 23.25 -13.47 -13.71
C VAL A 151 24.21 -14.32 -14.55
N THR A 152 23.96 -14.40 -15.85
CA THR A 152 24.87 -15.03 -16.81
C THR A 152 25.48 -13.92 -17.66
N MET A 153 26.78 -13.68 -17.53
CA MET A 153 27.48 -12.68 -18.31
C MET A 153 27.79 -13.21 -19.70
N SER A 154 27.56 -12.39 -20.74
CA SER A 154 27.91 -12.68 -22.11
C SER A 154 29.07 -11.79 -22.54
N GLY A 155 30.21 -12.40 -22.87
CA GLY A 155 31.40 -11.71 -23.39
C GLY A 155 32.42 -11.29 -22.33
N ASN A 156 33.51 -10.71 -22.79
CA ASN A 156 34.65 -10.28 -21.97
C ASN A 156 34.51 -8.85 -21.42
N GLU A 157 33.37 -8.23 -21.63
CA GLU A 157 33.18 -6.87 -21.16
C GLU A 157 32.76 -6.87 -19.68
N LYS A 158 33.33 -5.93 -18.92
CA LYS A 158 32.98 -5.69 -17.52
C LYS A 158 31.57 -5.07 -17.45
N SER A 159 30.54 -5.86 -17.69
CA SER A 159 29.18 -5.42 -17.44
C SER A 159 28.99 -5.29 -15.94
N ALA A 160 28.72 -4.08 -15.50
CA ALA A 160 28.48 -3.80 -14.08
C ALA A 160 26.98 -4.01 -13.78
N VAL A 161 26.47 -5.24 -13.88
CA VAL A 161 25.10 -5.54 -13.48
C VAL A 161 24.91 -5.18 -12.02
N VAL A 162 23.94 -4.33 -11.74
CA VAL A 162 23.62 -3.91 -10.39
C VAL A 162 22.23 -4.39 -10.03
N MET A 163 22.12 -5.10 -8.92
CA MET A 163 20.85 -5.44 -8.26
C MET A 163 20.73 -4.60 -6.99
N SER A 164 19.68 -3.80 -6.87
CA SER A 164 19.53 -2.87 -5.77
C SER A 164 18.11 -2.83 -5.21
N GLN A 165 18.02 -2.50 -3.93
CA GLN A 165 16.81 -2.01 -3.28
C GLN A 165 17.07 -0.65 -2.67
N GLU A 166 16.15 0.26 -2.89
CA GLU A 166 16.23 1.62 -2.34
C GLU A 166 15.23 1.80 -1.18
N GLU A 167 15.37 2.91 -0.46
CA GLU A 167 14.44 3.33 0.61
C GLU A 167 14.31 2.32 1.77
N LEU A 168 15.36 1.54 2.04
CA LEU A 168 15.39 0.66 3.20
C LEU A 168 15.36 1.49 4.51
N ALA A 169 14.64 1.02 5.51
CA ALA A 169 14.33 1.76 6.74
C ALA A 169 15.52 1.81 7.73
N PHE A 170 16.71 2.13 7.24
CA PHE A 170 17.90 2.24 8.09
C PHE A 170 17.88 3.51 8.94
N ALA A 171 18.28 3.41 10.20
CA ALA A 171 18.45 4.51 11.12
C ALA A 171 19.93 4.80 11.35
N THR A 172 20.32 6.09 11.37
CA THR A 172 21.69 6.50 11.65
C THR A 172 22.16 6.03 13.02
N GLY A 173 23.38 5.52 13.10
CA GLY A 173 23.99 5.07 14.36
C GLY A 173 23.54 3.69 14.85
N THR A 174 22.65 3.01 14.13
CA THR A 174 22.22 1.65 14.47
C THR A 174 23.08 0.62 13.74
N PRO A 175 23.66 -0.38 14.43
CA PRO A 175 24.39 -1.45 13.77
C PRO A 175 23.42 -2.42 13.07
N TYR A 176 23.77 -2.84 11.86
CA TYR A 176 23.00 -3.80 11.06
C TYR A 176 23.87 -4.99 10.66
N LYS A 177 23.29 -6.18 10.58
CA LYS A 177 23.93 -7.35 10.01
C LYS A 177 23.42 -7.56 8.60
N PHE A 178 24.34 -7.66 7.66
CA PHE A 178 24.04 -8.05 6.28
C PHE A 178 24.54 -9.48 6.02
N SER A 179 23.72 -10.32 5.42
CA SER A 179 24.08 -11.70 5.05
C SER A 179 23.41 -12.10 3.75
N PHE A 180 24.12 -12.83 2.91
CA PHE A 180 23.63 -13.44 1.68
C PHE A 180 24.43 -14.69 1.37
N THR A 181 23.88 -15.55 0.50
CA THR A 181 24.59 -16.68 -0.06
C THR A 181 24.80 -16.45 -1.55
N ALA A 182 25.99 -16.64 -2.02
CA ALA A 182 26.34 -16.51 -3.43
C ALA A 182 27.28 -17.65 -3.86
N THR A 183 27.19 -18.02 -5.14
CA THR A 183 28.09 -18.96 -5.81
C THR A 183 28.48 -18.38 -7.18
N SER A 184 29.67 -18.73 -7.67
CA SER A 184 30.12 -18.43 -9.02
C SER A 184 30.56 -19.70 -9.72
N ASP A 185 30.41 -19.76 -11.05
CA ASP A 185 30.84 -20.87 -11.88
C ASP A 185 32.31 -20.69 -12.35
N ALA A 186 32.88 -19.49 -12.13
CA ALA A 186 34.24 -19.12 -12.47
C ALA A 186 34.88 -18.31 -11.34
N ASP A 187 36.21 -18.38 -11.22
CA ASP A 187 37.05 -17.60 -10.34
C ASP A 187 37.22 -16.13 -10.84
#